data_cd06173fc6fc6448d6acbb78c40760ec
#
_entry.id   cd06173fc6fc6448d6acbb78c40760ec
#
_cell.length_a   1.000
_cell.length_b   1.000
_cell.length_c   1.000
_cell.angle_alpha   90.00
_cell.angle_beta   90.00
_cell.angle_gamma   90.00
#
_symmetry.space_group_name_H-M   'P 1'
#
loop_
_entity.id
_entity.type
_entity.pdbx_description
1 polymer ?
#
loop_
_entity_poly.entity_id
_entity_poly.type
_entity_poly.pdbx_seq_one_letter_code
_entity_poly.pdbx_strand_id
1 'polypeptide(L)'
;MRLKIALKHISILFGLWSLSILAIVSCGSSEEVNSYPPTIELGSPTVEAVGGGQFLHVKSDISWTLSFVSENGMTVDWISVDQDSGEGDCNVVVTVSPNKSEKERSAVITVENSAGKASKTISQKGKKPEIKPDPDPTPEPKPNETGWLELPSVPAGTDFFAHSMTIGSVKTRNYSFIWDYDNLVAPWVAYPLCKWNIGGPMKRTDAWALDPLLPESRQPVLKKGYRSGNAGSFSRGHQIASADRLTSYSANAMTFYGTNMTPQIYEGFNGDIWATLEDKVRGWARDSDTLYVVTGCVIDYKDGETVKYALDNNGKKVTVPTAYYKAVLRYMKNSTVGYSGYSACAVWLDHKVYSTKTIDSSYSMSVDDLEKRLNIDFFVNLPAKVGEETTARIEAEEPKTVAWWWR
;
A
#
# COMPACT_ATOMS: atom_id res chain seq x y z
N MET A 1 13.58 -3.54 62.75
CA MET A 1 12.73 -3.37 63.96
C MET A 1 11.47 -4.21 63.75
N ARG A 2 11.36 -5.17 64.60
CA ARG A 2 10.33 -6.19 64.75
C ARG A 2 8.96 -5.60 65.08
N LEU A 3 7.88 -6.27 64.60
CA LEU A 3 6.70 -6.69 65.41
C LEU A 3 5.75 -7.46 64.50
N LYS A 4 5.52 -8.57 64.63
CA LYS A 4 4.85 -9.75 65.22
C LYS A 4 3.49 -9.44 65.90
N ILE A 5 2.59 -10.46 65.74
CA ILE A 5 1.44 -10.86 66.62
C ILE A 5 0.09 -10.38 66.07
N ALA A 6 -1.00 -11.18 66.04
CA ALA A 6 -1.34 -12.49 66.65
C ALA A 6 -2.58 -13.11 65.98
N LEU A 7 -2.65 -14.44 66.12
CA LEU A 7 -3.84 -15.29 65.96
C LEU A 7 -4.91 -14.96 67.00
N LYS A 8 -6.19 -15.17 66.62
CA LYS A 8 -7.18 -15.68 67.59
C LYS A 8 -8.14 -16.66 66.92
N HIS A 9 -8.05 -17.90 67.46
CA HIS A 9 -9.03 -18.96 67.32
C HIS A 9 -10.31 -18.60 68.08
N ILE A 10 -11.48 -19.01 67.58
CA ILE A 10 -12.59 -19.45 68.36
C ILE A 10 -13.28 -20.64 67.68
N SER A 11 -13.46 -21.70 68.47
CA SER A 11 -14.02 -23.00 68.12
C SER A 11 -15.49 -23.12 68.48
N ILE A 12 -16.18 -24.02 67.78
CA ILE A 12 -17.23 -24.94 68.24
C ILE A 12 -18.64 -24.37 68.37
N LEU A 13 -19.56 -24.91 67.57
CA LEU A 13 -20.69 -25.69 68.17
C LEU A 13 -21.35 -26.58 67.09
N PHE A 14 -21.47 -27.86 67.47
CA PHE A 14 -22.19 -28.94 66.80
C PHE A 14 -23.67 -28.67 66.68
N GLY A 15 -24.24 -29.04 65.54
CA GLY A 15 -25.63 -29.21 65.30
C GLY A 15 -25.89 -30.29 64.27
N LEU A 16 -26.03 -31.52 64.73
CA LEU A 16 -26.56 -32.62 63.96
C LEU A 16 -27.99 -32.30 63.49
N TRP A 17 -28.21 -32.34 62.20
CA TRP A 17 -29.49 -32.69 61.63
C TRP A 17 -29.33 -33.63 60.47
N SER A 18 -29.94 -34.75 60.67
CA SER A 18 -29.98 -35.88 59.79
C SER A 18 -30.89 -35.66 58.58
N LEU A 19 -30.49 -36.29 57.49
CA LEU A 19 -31.31 -36.98 56.50
C LEU A 19 -31.93 -36.20 55.37
N SER A 20 -31.52 -36.43 54.21
CA SER A 20 -32.24 -37.20 53.20
C SER A 20 -31.36 -37.18 51.89
N ILE A 21 -30.77 -38.29 51.57
CA ILE A 21 -30.15 -38.53 50.29
C ILE A 21 -31.26 -38.63 49.27
N LEU A 22 -31.50 -37.56 48.53
CA LEU A 22 -32.23 -37.58 47.29
C LEU A 22 -31.16 -37.67 46.18
N ALA A 23 -30.89 -38.86 45.72
CA ALA A 23 -30.09 -39.07 44.51
C ALA A 23 -30.85 -38.49 43.32
N ILE A 24 -30.56 -37.24 42.98
CA ILE A 24 -30.89 -36.71 41.66
C ILE A 24 -29.92 -37.34 40.71
N VAL A 25 -30.33 -38.38 40.04
CA VAL A 25 -29.69 -38.81 38.77
C VAL A 25 -29.90 -37.68 37.79
N SER A 26 -28.94 -36.76 37.74
CA SER A 26 -28.81 -35.85 36.62
C SER A 26 -28.39 -36.69 35.44
N CYS A 27 -29.36 -37.05 34.63
CA CYS A 27 -29.09 -37.40 33.22
C CYS A 27 -28.55 -36.14 32.55
N GLY A 28 -27.26 -35.93 32.66
CA GLY A 28 -26.55 -35.02 31.79
C GLY A 28 -26.61 -35.62 30.40
N SER A 29 -27.56 -35.20 29.58
CA SER A 29 -27.43 -35.32 28.15
C SER A 29 -26.19 -34.45 27.79
N SER A 30 -25.05 -35.10 27.58
CA SER A 30 -24.00 -34.52 26.74
C SER A 30 -24.67 -34.27 25.41
N GLU A 31 -25.03 -33.03 25.12
CA GLU A 31 -25.21 -32.62 23.75
C GLU A 31 -23.90 -32.93 23.07
N GLU A 32 -23.86 -33.98 22.26
CA GLU A 32 -22.80 -34.17 21.28
C GLU A 32 -22.87 -32.93 20.39
N VAL A 33 -21.96 -31.99 20.63
CA VAL A 33 -21.72 -30.90 19.70
C VAL A 33 -21.18 -31.55 18.44
N ASN A 34 -22.06 -31.81 17.47
CA ASN A 34 -21.69 -32.35 16.19
C ASN A 34 -20.91 -31.29 15.44
N SER A 35 -19.57 -31.31 15.62
CA SER A 35 -18.67 -30.47 14.81
C SER A 35 -18.75 -30.90 13.34
N TYR A 36 -18.55 -29.94 12.45
CA TYR A 36 -18.57 -30.18 11.01
C TYR A 36 -17.16 -30.06 10.40
N PRO A 37 -16.90 -30.75 9.25
CA PRO A 37 -15.66 -30.55 8.53
C PRO A 37 -15.48 -29.07 8.15
N PRO A 38 -14.24 -28.55 8.16
CA PRO A 38 -13.99 -27.17 7.79
C PRO A 38 -14.33 -26.92 6.33
N THR A 39 -14.62 -25.68 5.99
CA THR A 39 -14.68 -25.25 4.58
C THR A 39 -13.67 -24.14 4.33
N ILE A 40 -13.19 -24.05 3.08
CA ILE A 40 -12.23 -23.04 2.68
C ILE A 40 -12.65 -22.34 1.39
N GLU A 41 -12.46 -21.02 1.37
CA GLU A 41 -12.62 -20.19 0.18
C GLU A 41 -11.32 -19.43 -0.06
N LEU A 42 -10.81 -19.54 -1.28
CA LEU A 42 -9.58 -18.87 -1.72
C LEU A 42 -9.94 -17.71 -2.64
N GLY A 43 -9.37 -16.53 -2.40
CA GLY A 43 -9.69 -15.31 -3.15
C GLY A 43 -9.38 -15.44 -4.65
N SER A 44 -8.28 -16.11 -5.01
CA SER A 44 -7.96 -16.48 -6.39
C SER A 44 -7.23 -17.83 -6.41
N PRO A 45 -7.67 -18.80 -7.21
CA PRO A 45 -6.97 -20.07 -7.37
C PRO A 45 -5.69 -19.95 -8.20
N THR A 46 -5.52 -18.85 -8.94
CA THR A 46 -4.34 -18.63 -9.80
C THR A 46 -3.64 -17.33 -9.41
N VAL A 47 -2.31 -17.40 -9.22
CA VAL A 47 -1.43 -16.30 -8.88
C VAL A 47 -0.46 -16.05 -10.03
N GLU A 48 -0.15 -14.80 -10.31
CA GLU A 48 0.82 -14.40 -11.33
C GLU A 48 2.25 -14.80 -10.91
N ALA A 49 3.17 -14.87 -11.89
CA ALA A 49 4.56 -15.29 -11.65
C ALA A 49 5.28 -14.40 -10.61
N VAL A 50 4.93 -13.12 -10.50
CA VAL A 50 5.51 -12.18 -9.53
C VAL A 50 5.10 -12.49 -8.09
N GLY A 51 4.18 -13.42 -7.87
CA GLY A 51 3.65 -13.73 -6.55
C GLY A 51 2.53 -12.81 -6.13
N GLY A 52 2.17 -12.88 -4.85
CA GLY A 52 1.12 -12.02 -4.30
C GLY A 52 0.59 -12.53 -2.96
N GLY A 53 -0.16 -11.69 -2.28
CA GLY A 53 -0.92 -12.04 -1.09
C GLY A 53 -2.41 -12.14 -1.38
N GLN A 54 -3.09 -13.05 -0.71
CA GLN A 54 -4.54 -13.18 -0.76
C GLN A 54 -5.07 -13.75 0.55
N PHE A 55 -6.38 -13.65 0.76
CA PHE A 55 -7.03 -14.28 1.90
C PHE A 55 -7.50 -15.70 1.54
N LEU A 56 -7.31 -16.58 2.51
CA LEU A 56 -7.97 -17.86 2.63
C LEU A 56 -8.99 -17.73 3.76
N HIS A 57 -10.27 -17.85 3.44
CA HIS A 57 -11.33 -17.89 4.44
C HIS A 57 -11.51 -19.32 4.92
N VAL A 58 -11.25 -19.55 6.20
CA VAL A 58 -11.50 -20.81 6.88
C VAL A 58 -12.81 -20.67 7.66
N LYS A 59 -13.74 -21.60 7.49
CA LYS A 59 -14.92 -21.73 8.34
C LYS A 59 -14.82 -23.04 9.10
N SER A 60 -14.87 -22.97 10.41
CA SER A 60 -14.80 -24.11 11.32
C SER A 60 -15.48 -23.73 12.64
N ASP A 61 -16.08 -24.68 13.30
CA ASP A 61 -16.65 -24.51 14.64
C ASP A 61 -15.70 -24.93 15.77
N ILE A 62 -14.56 -25.50 15.41
CA ILE A 62 -13.52 -26.00 16.32
C ILE A 62 -12.12 -25.63 15.81
N SER A 63 -11.10 -25.99 16.59
CA SER A 63 -9.69 -25.78 16.23
C SER A 63 -9.33 -26.53 14.96
N TRP A 64 -8.53 -25.91 14.12
CA TRP A 64 -8.09 -26.43 12.82
C TRP A 64 -6.59 -26.18 12.59
N THR A 65 -6.03 -26.95 11.65
CA THR A 65 -4.65 -26.80 11.16
C THR A 65 -4.64 -26.67 9.65
N LEU A 66 -3.62 -25.97 9.13
CA LEU A 66 -3.43 -25.68 7.72
C LEU A 66 -2.11 -26.29 7.24
N SER A 67 -2.13 -26.91 6.07
CA SER A 67 -0.93 -27.46 5.44
C SER A 67 -0.89 -27.19 3.94
N PHE A 68 0.32 -27.22 3.37
CA PHE A 68 0.59 -27.02 1.96
C PHE A 68 1.46 -28.16 1.44
N VAL A 69 1.03 -28.79 0.37
CA VAL A 69 1.82 -29.83 -0.30
C VAL A 69 1.78 -29.61 -1.81
N SER A 70 2.88 -29.93 -2.48
CA SER A 70 2.91 -30.03 -3.95
C SER A 70 2.06 -31.21 -4.42
N GLU A 71 1.75 -31.29 -5.70
CA GLU A 71 1.05 -32.42 -6.29
C GLU A 71 1.76 -33.76 -6.03
N ASN A 72 3.07 -33.75 -5.83
CA ASN A 72 3.86 -34.92 -5.47
C ASN A 72 3.95 -35.18 -3.96
N GLY A 73 3.18 -34.46 -3.14
CA GLY A 73 3.13 -34.64 -1.68
C GLY A 73 4.32 -34.06 -0.92
N MET A 74 5.20 -33.30 -1.57
CA MET A 74 6.32 -32.63 -0.90
C MET A 74 5.90 -31.27 -0.33
N THR A 75 6.54 -30.89 0.76
CA THR A 75 6.39 -29.54 1.36
C THR A 75 6.74 -28.46 0.33
N VAL A 76 5.98 -27.39 0.27
CA VAL A 76 6.24 -26.24 -0.60
C VAL A 76 6.89 -25.11 0.19
N ASP A 77 7.91 -24.49 -0.40
CA ASP A 77 8.70 -23.41 0.20
C ASP A 77 8.35 -22.02 -0.36
N TRP A 78 7.44 -21.98 -1.34
CA TRP A 78 7.05 -20.77 -2.04
C TRP A 78 5.70 -20.18 -1.59
N ILE A 79 5.03 -20.83 -0.63
CA ILE A 79 3.83 -20.34 0.04
C ILE A 79 4.13 -20.20 1.53
N SER A 80 3.73 -19.10 2.10
CA SER A 80 3.75 -18.84 3.53
C SER A 80 2.43 -18.26 4.00
N VAL A 81 2.11 -18.44 5.27
CA VAL A 81 0.91 -17.92 5.91
C VAL A 81 1.28 -17.15 7.17
N ASP A 82 0.42 -16.26 7.60
CA ASP A 82 0.57 -15.54 8.86
C ASP A 82 0.21 -16.42 10.07
N GLN A 83 -0.62 -17.45 9.85
CA GLN A 83 -0.97 -18.46 10.86
C GLN A 83 -1.31 -19.80 10.16
N ASP A 84 -0.83 -20.91 10.73
CA ASP A 84 -1.05 -22.27 10.22
C ASP A 84 -2.05 -23.08 11.06
N SER A 85 -2.65 -22.46 12.05
CA SER A 85 -3.67 -23.05 12.95
C SER A 85 -4.55 -21.94 13.52
N GLY A 86 -5.74 -22.32 13.95
CA GLY A 86 -6.70 -21.39 14.55
C GLY A 86 -7.88 -22.12 15.18
N GLU A 87 -8.85 -21.36 15.67
CA GLU A 87 -10.12 -21.82 16.23
C GLU A 87 -11.25 -20.98 15.67
N GLY A 88 -12.34 -21.66 15.24
CA GLY A 88 -13.49 -20.99 14.62
C GLY A 88 -13.19 -20.42 13.23
N ASP A 89 -14.06 -19.53 12.77
CA ASP A 89 -13.92 -18.87 11.48
C ASP A 89 -12.75 -17.90 11.47
N CYS A 90 -11.91 -17.96 10.43
CA CYS A 90 -10.72 -17.12 10.34
C CYS A 90 -10.36 -16.73 8.91
N ASN A 91 -9.71 -15.58 8.76
CA ASN A 91 -9.09 -15.12 7.54
C ASN A 91 -7.57 -15.27 7.65
N VAL A 92 -7.01 -16.21 6.93
CA VAL A 92 -5.57 -16.46 6.87
C VAL A 92 -4.97 -15.71 5.68
N VAL A 93 -3.88 -15.01 5.88
CA VAL A 93 -3.12 -14.36 4.80
C VAL A 93 -2.19 -15.37 4.17
N VAL A 94 -2.44 -15.73 2.92
CA VAL A 94 -1.58 -16.58 2.11
C VAL A 94 -0.66 -15.70 1.27
N THR A 95 0.65 -15.81 1.46
CA THR A 95 1.67 -15.10 0.68
C THR A 95 2.39 -16.09 -0.24
N VAL A 96 2.41 -15.76 -1.54
CA VAL A 96 3.04 -16.57 -2.60
C VAL A 96 4.27 -15.84 -3.09
N SER A 97 5.44 -16.48 -2.95
CA SER A 97 6.73 -15.94 -3.43
C SER A 97 6.83 -15.93 -4.96
N PRO A 98 7.65 -15.04 -5.57
CA PRO A 98 7.83 -15.01 -7.01
C PRO A 98 8.27 -16.36 -7.60
N ASN A 99 7.65 -16.77 -8.69
CA ASN A 99 8.07 -17.90 -9.50
C ASN A 99 9.10 -17.44 -10.54
N LYS A 100 10.35 -17.78 -10.32
CA LYS A 100 11.46 -17.43 -11.25
C LYS A 100 11.57 -18.41 -12.44
N SER A 101 10.84 -19.54 -12.40
CA SER A 101 10.79 -20.51 -13.47
C SER A 101 9.78 -20.09 -14.54
N GLU A 102 10.01 -20.47 -15.78
CA GLU A 102 9.02 -20.32 -16.85
C GLU A 102 7.85 -21.32 -16.74
N LYS A 103 8.01 -22.35 -15.91
CA LYS A 103 6.98 -23.36 -15.68
C LYS A 103 6.03 -22.93 -14.58
N GLU A 104 4.76 -23.20 -14.79
CA GLU A 104 3.74 -23.11 -13.76
C GLU A 104 4.05 -24.08 -12.60
N ARG A 105 3.66 -23.71 -11.39
CA ARG A 105 3.74 -24.56 -10.21
C ARG A 105 2.42 -24.51 -9.45
N SER A 106 2.07 -25.62 -8.78
CA SER A 106 0.84 -25.74 -8.01
C SER A 106 1.08 -26.35 -6.64
N ALA A 107 0.18 -26.09 -5.73
CA ALA A 107 0.12 -26.69 -4.41
C ALA A 107 -1.33 -26.90 -3.98
N VAL A 108 -1.52 -27.92 -3.15
CA VAL A 108 -2.79 -28.18 -2.49
C VAL A 108 -2.73 -27.59 -1.08
N ILE A 109 -3.67 -26.71 -0.79
CA ILE A 109 -3.91 -26.15 0.53
C ILE A 109 -4.93 -27.04 1.21
N THR A 110 -4.65 -27.56 2.39
CA THR A 110 -5.58 -28.38 3.17
C THR A 110 -5.77 -27.78 4.56
N VAL A 111 -7.01 -27.59 4.94
CA VAL A 111 -7.43 -27.28 6.31
C VAL A 111 -8.10 -28.53 6.89
N GLU A 112 -7.70 -28.92 8.09
CA GLU A 112 -8.16 -30.11 8.77
C GLU A 112 -8.58 -29.77 10.21
N ASN A 113 -9.70 -30.35 10.66
CA ASN A 113 -10.16 -30.39 12.06
C ASN A 113 -10.51 -31.82 12.45
N SER A 114 -10.95 -32.06 13.69
CA SER A 114 -11.32 -33.42 14.15
C SER A 114 -12.53 -34.02 13.44
N ALA A 115 -13.34 -33.20 12.74
CA ALA A 115 -14.53 -33.65 12.00
C ALA A 115 -14.23 -33.95 10.52
N GLY A 116 -13.08 -33.50 9.97
CA GLY A 116 -12.70 -33.75 8.59
C GLY A 116 -11.76 -32.71 8.01
N LYS A 117 -11.66 -32.67 6.68
CA LYS A 117 -10.77 -31.78 5.96
C LYS A 117 -11.40 -31.19 4.70
N ALA A 118 -10.90 -30.01 4.31
CA ALA A 118 -11.20 -29.38 3.03
C ALA A 118 -9.89 -28.98 2.34
N SER A 119 -9.86 -29.09 1.01
CA SER A 119 -8.66 -28.75 0.23
C SER A 119 -9.01 -27.89 -0.98
N LYS A 120 -8.07 -27.02 -1.36
CA LYS A 120 -8.10 -26.22 -2.60
C LYS A 120 -6.73 -26.20 -3.24
N THR A 121 -6.70 -26.20 -4.56
CA THR A 121 -5.44 -26.02 -5.31
C THR A 121 -5.20 -24.54 -5.55
N ILE A 122 -3.96 -24.12 -5.34
CA ILE A 122 -3.44 -22.83 -5.76
C ILE A 122 -2.38 -23.07 -6.83
N SER A 123 -2.50 -22.40 -7.98
CA SER A 123 -1.54 -22.44 -9.07
C SER A 123 -0.84 -21.11 -9.18
N GLN A 124 0.45 -21.13 -9.53
CA GLN A 124 1.21 -19.93 -9.84
C GLN A 124 1.81 -20.04 -11.23
N LYS A 125 1.51 -19.06 -12.08
CA LYS A 125 2.06 -18.99 -13.43
C LYS A 125 3.60 -18.97 -13.42
N GLY A 126 4.22 -19.51 -14.46
CA GLY A 126 5.63 -19.34 -14.73
C GLY A 126 5.96 -17.91 -15.14
N LYS A 127 7.21 -17.50 -14.93
CA LYS A 127 7.75 -16.24 -15.46
C LYS A 127 7.65 -16.32 -16.99
N LYS A 128 6.93 -15.39 -17.61
CA LYS A 128 6.98 -15.27 -19.07
C LYS A 128 8.42 -15.01 -19.49
N PRO A 129 8.91 -15.64 -20.59
CA PRO A 129 10.17 -15.25 -21.18
C PRO A 129 10.23 -13.73 -21.31
N GLU A 130 11.35 -13.15 -21.00
CA GLU A 130 11.57 -11.71 -21.16
C GLU A 130 11.44 -11.40 -22.66
N ILE A 131 10.24 -11.01 -23.08
CA ILE A 131 10.01 -10.50 -24.41
C ILE A 131 10.77 -9.18 -24.44
N LYS A 132 11.87 -9.13 -25.21
CA LYS A 132 12.48 -7.85 -25.60
C LYS A 132 11.32 -6.97 -26.10
N PRO A 133 11.24 -5.71 -25.69
CA PRO A 133 10.17 -4.83 -26.12
C PRO A 133 10.04 -4.93 -27.63
N ASP A 134 8.85 -5.25 -28.11
CA ASP A 134 8.49 -5.13 -29.52
C ASP A 134 8.74 -3.64 -29.86
N PRO A 135 9.46 -3.33 -30.96
CA PRO A 135 9.72 -1.95 -31.32
C PRO A 135 8.46 -1.14 -31.69
N ASP A 136 7.29 -1.75 -31.62
CA ASP A 136 6.01 -1.07 -31.86
C ASP A 136 5.11 -1.19 -30.61
N PRO A 137 5.28 -0.30 -29.59
CA PRO A 137 4.42 -0.31 -28.42
C PRO A 137 2.99 0.04 -28.85
N THR A 138 2.03 -0.79 -28.46
CA THR A 138 0.62 -0.38 -28.47
C THR A 138 0.52 1.02 -27.86
N PRO A 139 -0.11 1.99 -28.52
CA PRO A 139 -0.15 3.37 -28.01
C PRO A 139 -0.62 3.37 -26.56
N GLU A 140 0.21 3.90 -25.65
CA GLU A 140 -0.20 4.08 -24.26
C GLU A 140 -1.43 5.00 -24.23
N PRO A 141 -2.42 4.77 -23.36
CA PRO A 141 -3.61 5.59 -23.32
C PRO A 141 -3.19 7.04 -23.05
N LYS A 142 -3.61 7.96 -23.93
CA LYS A 142 -3.32 9.37 -23.73
C LYS A 142 -4.04 9.83 -22.47
N PRO A 143 -3.41 10.62 -21.59
CA PRO A 143 -3.97 11.05 -20.31
C PRO A 143 -5.40 11.58 -20.42
N ASN A 144 -5.67 12.43 -21.40
CA ASN A 144 -6.97 13.05 -21.64
C ASN A 144 -8.06 12.07 -22.14
N GLU A 145 -7.68 10.87 -22.58
CA GLU A 145 -8.62 9.84 -23.06
C GLU A 145 -9.00 8.84 -21.98
N THR A 146 -8.29 8.82 -20.84
CA THR A 146 -8.52 7.85 -19.75
C THR A 146 -9.66 8.24 -18.81
N GLY A 147 -9.95 9.53 -18.68
CA GLY A 147 -10.87 10.07 -17.68
C GLY A 147 -10.41 9.89 -16.23
N TRP A 148 -9.13 9.57 -15.99
CA TRP A 148 -8.56 9.40 -14.65
C TRP A 148 -8.40 10.74 -13.95
N LEU A 149 -9.06 10.90 -12.80
CA LEU A 149 -9.14 12.18 -12.09
C LEU A 149 -7.83 12.60 -11.41
N GLU A 150 -6.92 11.66 -11.16
CA GLU A 150 -5.61 11.96 -10.57
C GLU A 150 -4.61 12.58 -11.54
N LEU A 151 -4.90 12.62 -12.85
CA LEU A 151 -3.90 13.01 -13.83
C LEU A 151 -3.70 14.52 -13.91
N PRO A 152 -2.43 14.98 -13.84
CA PRO A 152 -2.04 16.32 -14.32
C PRO A 152 -1.96 16.35 -15.84
N SER A 153 -1.82 17.57 -16.37
CA SER A 153 -1.46 17.77 -17.76
C SER A 153 -0.11 17.13 -18.10
N VAL A 154 -0.03 16.56 -19.30
CA VAL A 154 1.20 15.98 -19.84
C VAL A 154 1.72 16.89 -20.94
N PRO A 155 2.93 17.47 -20.79
CA PRO A 155 3.51 18.32 -21.82
C PRO A 155 3.70 17.56 -23.13
N ALA A 156 3.49 18.22 -24.26
CA ALA A 156 3.69 17.60 -25.56
C ALA A 156 5.14 17.08 -25.71
N GLY A 157 5.27 15.88 -26.24
CA GLY A 157 6.58 15.22 -26.42
C GLY A 157 7.17 14.60 -25.15
N THR A 158 6.43 14.57 -24.06
CA THR A 158 6.83 13.87 -22.83
C THR A 158 6.25 12.45 -22.82
N ASP A 159 7.09 11.47 -22.48
CA ASP A 159 6.65 10.08 -22.34
C ASP A 159 5.81 9.89 -21.07
N PHE A 160 4.62 9.34 -21.24
CA PHE A 160 3.68 9.00 -20.17
C PHE A 160 3.60 7.49 -19.99
N PHE A 161 3.68 7.02 -18.77
CA PHE A 161 3.67 5.62 -18.41
C PHE A 161 2.58 5.32 -17.36
N ALA A 162 2.02 4.12 -17.42
CA ALA A 162 1.01 3.68 -16.46
C ALA A 162 1.19 2.22 -16.06
N HIS A 163 1.30 1.96 -14.77
CA HIS A 163 1.29 0.62 -14.20
C HIS A 163 -0.13 0.19 -13.84
N SER A 164 -0.41 -1.08 -14.11
CA SER A 164 -1.67 -1.72 -13.70
C SER A 164 -1.43 -2.73 -12.61
N MET A 165 -2.42 -2.89 -11.73
CA MET A 165 -2.48 -3.95 -10.73
C MET A 165 -3.76 -4.76 -10.89
N THR A 166 -3.80 -5.96 -10.32
CA THR A 166 -5.01 -6.78 -10.28
C THR A 166 -5.46 -6.91 -8.83
N ILE A 167 -6.74 -6.60 -8.58
CA ILE A 167 -7.39 -6.79 -7.28
C ILE A 167 -8.52 -7.81 -7.50
N GLY A 168 -8.38 -8.99 -6.92
CA GLY A 168 -9.25 -10.12 -7.27
C GLY A 168 -9.08 -10.46 -8.75
N SER A 169 -10.17 -10.41 -9.51
CA SER A 169 -10.19 -10.62 -10.98
C SER A 169 -10.16 -9.31 -11.78
N VAL A 170 -10.17 -8.15 -11.12
CA VAL A 170 -10.29 -6.84 -11.78
C VAL A 170 -8.91 -6.23 -11.99
N LYS A 171 -8.56 -5.99 -13.26
CA LYS A 171 -7.40 -5.17 -13.61
C LYS A 171 -7.75 -3.71 -13.41
N THR A 172 -6.93 -2.99 -12.64
CA THR A 172 -7.08 -1.56 -12.38
C THR A 172 -5.73 -0.88 -12.44
N ARG A 173 -5.73 0.46 -12.49
CA ARG A 173 -4.49 1.23 -12.48
C ARG A 173 -3.82 1.17 -11.11
N ASN A 174 -2.50 1.08 -11.11
CA ASN A 174 -1.66 1.20 -9.92
C ASN A 174 -1.24 2.65 -9.72
N TYR A 175 -0.41 3.16 -10.62
CA TYR A 175 -0.01 4.57 -10.69
C TYR A 175 0.45 4.91 -12.12
N SER A 176 0.48 6.20 -12.41
CA SER A 176 0.96 6.74 -13.68
C SER A 176 2.04 7.78 -13.41
N PHE A 177 2.92 8.02 -14.37
CA PHE A 177 3.98 8.99 -14.24
C PHE A 177 4.45 9.49 -15.61
N ILE A 178 5.11 10.64 -15.63
CA ILE A 178 5.95 11.08 -16.74
C ILE A 178 7.41 10.93 -16.36
N TRP A 179 8.29 10.81 -17.34
CA TRP A 179 9.70 10.55 -17.11
C TRP A 179 10.61 11.65 -17.66
N ASP A 180 11.49 12.16 -16.82
CA ASP A 180 12.55 13.08 -17.20
C ASP A 180 13.85 12.28 -17.39
N TYR A 181 14.23 12.11 -18.64
CA TYR A 181 15.42 11.34 -19.03
C TYR A 181 16.73 12.01 -18.70
N ASP A 182 16.75 13.34 -18.59
CA ASP A 182 17.97 14.11 -18.33
C ASP A 182 18.31 14.08 -16.84
N ASN A 183 17.29 14.14 -16.01
CA ASN A 183 17.41 14.13 -14.55
C ASN A 183 17.26 12.75 -13.92
N LEU A 184 16.76 11.77 -14.66
CA LEU A 184 16.44 10.40 -14.22
C LEU A 184 15.49 10.37 -13.01
N VAL A 185 14.44 11.18 -13.05
CA VAL A 185 13.36 11.22 -12.07
C VAL A 185 12.00 11.33 -12.76
N ALA A 186 10.94 10.92 -12.07
CA ALA A 186 9.59 11.25 -12.48
C ALA A 186 9.22 12.64 -11.91
N PRO A 187 8.94 13.66 -12.74
CA PRO A 187 8.47 14.96 -12.24
C PRO A 187 7.21 14.83 -11.40
N TRP A 188 6.34 13.87 -11.72
CA TRP A 188 5.20 13.50 -10.89
C TRP A 188 4.83 12.03 -11.07
N VAL A 189 4.20 11.48 -10.02
CA VAL A 189 3.54 10.18 -9.97
C VAL A 189 2.11 10.38 -9.48
N ALA A 190 1.12 9.92 -10.25
CA ALA A 190 -0.30 10.12 -9.99
C ALA A 190 -1.02 8.79 -9.74
N TYR A 191 -1.90 8.73 -8.73
CA TYR A 191 -2.57 7.50 -8.35
C TYR A 191 -3.85 7.72 -7.54
N PRO A 192 -4.86 6.85 -7.68
CA PRO A 192 -5.98 6.81 -6.77
C PRO A 192 -5.59 6.10 -5.48
N LEU A 193 -6.09 6.58 -4.35
CA LEU A 193 -5.86 6.01 -3.03
C LEU A 193 -7.18 5.90 -2.27
N CYS A 194 -7.45 4.73 -1.73
CA CYS A 194 -8.61 4.49 -0.88
C CYS A 194 -8.25 3.51 0.25
N LYS A 195 -9.15 3.32 1.19
CA LYS A 195 -8.91 2.41 2.34
C LYS A 195 -8.49 1.00 1.94
N TRP A 196 -8.93 0.48 0.78
CA TRP A 196 -8.54 -0.83 0.27
C TRP A 196 -7.06 -0.93 -0.10
N ASN A 197 -6.47 0.15 -0.58
CA ASN A 197 -5.06 0.19 -0.94
C ASN A 197 -4.15 0.16 0.29
N ILE A 198 -4.62 0.74 1.41
CA ILE A 198 -3.85 0.97 2.62
C ILE A 198 -3.95 -0.21 3.60
N GLY A 199 -5.13 -0.82 3.69
CA GLY A 199 -5.45 -1.85 4.68
C GLY A 199 -5.30 -3.29 4.19
N GLY A 200 -4.56 -3.53 3.12
CA GLY A 200 -4.37 -4.86 2.55
C GLY A 200 -3.47 -5.78 3.39
N PRO A 201 -3.41 -7.08 3.02
CA PRO A 201 -2.69 -8.11 3.77
C PRO A 201 -1.17 -8.05 3.63
N MET A 202 -0.67 -7.24 2.68
CA MET A 202 0.75 -7.22 2.35
C MET A 202 1.54 -6.36 3.32
N LYS A 203 2.77 -6.81 3.58
CA LYS A 203 3.83 -6.00 4.18
C LYS A 203 4.70 -5.39 3.07
N ARG A 204 5.52 -4.43 3.44
CA ARG A 204 6.54 -3.87 2.57
C ARG A 204 7.41 -4.98 1.97
N THR A 205 7.54 -5.02 0.63
CA THR A 205 8.23 -6.12 -0.07
C THR A 205 9.72 -5.89 -0.26
N ASP A 206 10.18 -4.63 -0.25
CA ASP A 206 11.55 -4.23 -0.62
C ASP A 206 12.04 -4.85 -1.95
N ALA A 207 11.11 -5.03 -2.90
CA ALA A 207 11.31 -5.68 -4.19
C ALA A 207 12.00 -4.75 -5.21
N TRP A 208 13.17 -4.20 -4.84
CA TRP A 208 13.94 -3.25 -5.63
C TRP A 208 14.27 -3.81 -7.02
N ALA A 209 13.74 -3.18 -8.06
CA ALA A 209 13.87 -3.63 -9.44
C ALA A 209 13.92 -2.47 -10.43
N LEU A 210 14.31 -2.79 -11.67
CA LEU A 210 14.11 -1.92 -12.81
C LEU A 210 12.63 -1.90 -13.19
N ASP A 211 12.18 -0.75 -13.66
CA ASP A 211 10.85 -0.60 -14.23
C ASP A 211 10.81 -1.25 -15.61
N PRO A 212 9.93 -2.23 -15.86
CA PRO A 212 9.86 -2.92 -17.14
C PRO A 212 9.35 -2.02 -18.29
N LEU A 213 8.77 -0.86 -18.00
CA LEU A 213 8.28 0.08 -19.02
C LEU A 213 9.39 0.91 -19.65
N LEU A 214 10.59 0.96 -19.05
CA LEU A 214 11.72 1.70 -19.58
C LEU A 214 12.94 0.80 -19.78
N PRO A 215 13.77 1.07 -20.82
CA PRO A 215 15.05 0.40 -20.97
C PRO A 215 15.97 0.67 -19.78
N GLU A 216 16.79 -0.31 -19.35
CA GLU A 216 17.73 -0.17 -18.24
C GLU A 216 18.68 1.03 -18.42
N SER A 217 19.08 1.30 -19.67
CA SER A 217 19.95 2.44 -19.98
C SER A 217 19.34 3.80 -19.66
N ARG A 218 18.00 3.88 -19.62
CA ARG A 218 17.21 5.11 -19.49
C ARG A 218 16.60 5.32 -18.11
N GLN A 219 16.94 4.50 -17.13
CA GLN A 219 16.45 4.58 -15.76
C GLN A 219 17.58 4.31 -14.76
N PRO A 220 17.44 4.71 -13.46
CA PRO A 220 18.46 4.45 -12.47
C PRO A 220 18.39 3.02 -11.92
N VAL A 221 19.55 2.42 -11.64
CA VAL A 221 19.70 1.12 -10.98
C VAL A 221 19.89 1.36 -9.49
N LEU A 222 18.91 1.00 -8.66
CA LEU A 222 18.86 1.38 -7.23
C LEU A 222 18.77 0.20 -6.25
N LYS A 223 19.14 -1.02 -6.65
CA LYS A 223 19.06 -2.20 -5.78
C LYS A 223 19.80 -2.00 -4.44
N LYS A 224 20.95 -1.32 -4.47
CA LYS A 224 21.77 -1.02 -3.28
C LYS A 224 21.59 0.41 -2.75
N GLY A 225 20.58 1.15 -3.23
CA GLY A 225 20.37 2.55 -2.90
C GLY A 225 21.22 3.50 -3.76
N TYR A 226 21.16 4.79 -3.42
CA TYR A 226 22.02 5.79 -4.03
C TYR A 226 23.44 5.72 -3.46
N ARG A 227 24.42 6.00 -4.31
CA ARG A 227 25.78 6.29 -3.91
C ARG A 227 25.96 7.80 -3.81
N SER A 228 26.90 8.25 -2.98
CA SER A 228 27.21 9.68 -2.85
C SER A 228 27.63 10.27 -4.19
N GLY A 229 27.02 11.39 -4.52
CA GLY A 229 27.40 12.24 -5.66
C GLY A 229 28.19 13.46 -5.19
N ASN A 230 27.78 14.66 -5.65
CA ASN A 230 28.45 15.91 -5.27
C ASN A 230 27.83 16.60 -4.02
N ALA A 231 26.77 16.04 -3.42
CA ALA A 231 26.02 16.69 -2.35
C ALA A 231 25.72 15.76 -1.16
N GLY A 232 26.54 14.75 -0.93
CA GLY A 232 26.39 13.82 0.21
C GLY A 232 25.56 12.58 -0.10
N SER A 233 24.97 12.00 0.94
CA SER A 233 24.20 10.75 0.87
C SER A 233 22.71 11.02 0.86
N PHE A 234 21.99 10.25 0.06
CA PHE A 234 20.54 10.33 -0.06
C PHE A 234 19.90 8.95 0.11
N SER A 235 18.69 8.93 0.64
CA SER A 235 17.83 7.76 0.67
C SER A 235 17.04 7.64 -0.63
N ARG A 236 16.52 6.44 -0.90
CA ARG A 236 15.54 6.21 -1.96
C ARG A 236 14.18 6.71 -1.47
N GLY A 237 13.84 7.94 -1.83
CA GLY A 237 12.55 8.54 -1.51
C GLY A 237 11.48 8.07 -2.49
N HIS A 238 10.43 7.45 -1.96
CA HIS A 238 9.27 7.05 -2.74
C HIS A 238 8.42 8.26 -3.14
N GLN A 239 7.90 8.27 -4.35
CA GLN A 239 6.84 9.18 -4.74
C GLN A 239 5.46 8.60 -4.36
N ILE A 240 5.08 7.42 -4.90
CA ILE A 240 4.02 6.64 -4.28
C ILE A 240 4.62 5.73 -3.20
N ALA A 241 4.17 5.90 -1.96
CA ALA A 241 4.68 5.13 -0.83
C ALA A 241 4.31 3.64 -0.93
N SER A 242 5.18 2.75 -0.45
CA SER A 242 4.85 1.32 -0.42
C SER A 242 3.64 1.02 0.47
N ALA A 243 3.45 1.80 1.55
CA ALA A 243 2.29 1.68 2.42
C ALA A 243 0.95 2.07 1.75
N ASP A 244 1.00 2.71 0.58
CA ASP A 244 -0.19 3.05 -0.21
C ASP A 244 -0.62 1.89 -1.14
N ARG A 245 0.09 0.76 -1.15
CA ARG A 245 -0.14 -0.40 -2.01
C ARG A 245 0.06 -1.72 -1.27
N LEU A 246 -0.77 -1.95 -0.24
CA LEU A 246 -0.72 -3.17 0.57
C LEU A 246 -1.75 -4.23 0.14
N THR A 247 -2.39 -4.07 -1.02
CA THR A 247 -3.43 -4.97 -1.52
C THR A 247 -2.88 -6.28 -2.09
N SER A 248 -1.73 -6.23 -2.78
CA SER A 248 -1.10 -7.41 -3.37
C SER A 248 0.40 -7.24 -3.47
N TYR A 249 1.12 -8.35 -3.59
CA TYR A 249 2.58 -8.34 -3.79
C TYR A 249 2.96 -7.52 -5.03
N SER A 250 2.30 -7.75 -6.16
CA SER A 250 2.62 -7.06 -7.41
C SER A 250 2.39 -5.55 -7.30
N ALA A 251 1.28 -5.12 -6.68
CA ALA A 251 1.00 -3.71 -6.48
C ALA A 251 2.06 -3.03 -5.61
N ASN A 252 2.49 -3.70 -4.51
CA ASN A 252 3.52 -3.20 -3.63
C ASN A 252 4.91 -3.25 -4.27
N ALA A 253 5.26 -4.34 -4.97
CA ALA A 253 6.56 -4.50 -5.62
C ALA A 253 6.82 -3.40 -6.68
N MET A 254 5.80 -2.98 -7.42
CA MET A 254 5.91 -1.89 -8.39
C MET A 254 6.30 -0.55 -7.74
N THR A 255 5.98 -0.33 -6.47
CA THR A 255 6.40 0.89 -5.77
C THR A 255 7.91 0.96 -5.53
N PHE A 256 8.64 -0.16 -5.70
CA PHE A 256 10.10 -0.26 -5.56
C PHE A 256 10.88 -0.15 -6.89
N TYR A 257 10.22 0.21 -7.98
CA TYR A 257 10.90 0.52 -9.23
C TYR A 257 11.74 1.81 -9.10
N GLY A 258 12.90 1.82 -9.76
CA GLY A 258 13.79 3.00 -9.77
C GLY A 258 13.11 4.27 -10.26
N THR A 259 12.12 4.13 -11.15
CA THR A 259 11.30 5.23 -11.70
C THR A 259 10.41 5.92 -10.67
N ASN A 260 10.08 5.24 -9.58
CA ASN A 260 9.32 5.80 -8.46
C ASN A 260 10.22 6.44 -7.39
N MET A 261 11.53 6.45 -7.58
CA MET A 261 12.51 6.88 -6.57
C MET A 261 13.14 8.22 -6.93
N THR A 262 13.31 9.05 -5.92
CA THR A 262 14.09 10.29 -6.00
C THR A 262 15.12 10.34 -4.89
N PRO A 263 16.29 11.02 -5.09
CA PRO A 263 17.24 11.21 -4.00
C PRO A 263 16.64 12.14 -2.93
N GLN A 264 16.37 11.62 -1.73
CA GLN A 264 15.83 12.40 -0.60
C GLN A 264 16.78 12.40 0.59
N ILE A 265 16.93 13.53 1.25
CA ILE A 265 17.57 13.64 2.56
C ILE A 265 16.82 12.72 3.52
N TYR A 266 17.54 11.86 4.26
CA TYR A 266 16.85 10.90 5.15
C TYR A 266 16.38 11.58 6.45
N GLU A 267 17.34 12.05 7.25
CA GLU A 267 17.03 12.70 8.53
C GLU A 267 16.46 14.09 8.31
N GLY A 268 15.40 14.43 8.99
CA GLY A 268 14.70 15.70 8.88
C GLY A 268 13.83 15.85 7.62
N PHE A 269 13.85 14.89 6.68
CA PHE A 269 12.98 14.94 5.50
C PHE A 269 12.27 13.59 5.28
N ASN A 270 12.87 12.62 4.58
CA ASN A 270 12.20 11.39 4.14
C ASN A 270 11.69 10.55 5.33
N GLY A 271 12.55 10.31 6.33
CA GLY A 271 12.20 9.55 7.54
C GLY A 271 11.37 10.34 8.57
N ASP A 272 11.13 11.60 8.33
CA ASP A 272 10.54 12.52 9.28
C ASP A 272 9.32 13.26 8.70
N ILE A 273 9.44 14.51 8.26
CA ILE A 273 8.28 15.32 7.83
C ILE A 273 7.56 14.75 6.60
N TRP A 274 8.32 14.15 5.64
CA TRP A 274 7.73 13.51 4.46
C TRP A 274 6.92 12.27 4.83
N ALA A 275 7.47 11.40 5.69
CA ALA A 275 6.76 10.23 6.20
C ALA A 275 5.47 10.63 6.96
N THR A 276 5.53 11.72 7.74
CA THR A 276 4.34 12.26 8.42
C THR A 276 3.30 12.79 7.43
N LEU A 277 3.73 13.43 6.33
CA LEU A 277 2.82 13.83 5.25
C LEU A 277 2.17 12.62 4.58
N GLU A 278 2.93 11.56 4.31
CA GLU A 278 2.38 10.31 3.77
C GLU A 278 1.34 9.70 4.70
N ASP A 279 1.59 9.68 6.01
CA ASP A 279 0.61 9.21 7.01
C ASP A 279 -0.64 10.08 7.04
N LYS A 280 -0.50 11.40 6.92
CA LYS A 280 -1.63 12.33 6.83
C LYS A 280 -2.48 12.06 5.59
N VAL A 281 -1.84 11.88 4.43
CA VAL A 281 -2.52 11.54 3.16
C VAL A 281 -3.28 10.21 3.29
N ARG A 282 -2.69 9.19 3.92
CA ARG A 282 -3.39 7.93 4.22
C ARG A 282 -4.57 8.14 5.18
N GLY A 283 -4.46 9.04 6.14
CA GLY A 283 -5.57 9.47 7.00
C GLY A 283 -6.72 10.03 6.15
N TRP A 284 -6.43 11.00 5.29
CA TRP A 284 -7.43 11.56 4.37
C TRP A 284 -8.08 10.50 3.46
N ALA A 285 -7.30 9.56 2.97
CA ALA A 285 -7.83 8.47 2.14
C ALA A 285 -8.76 7.51 2.90
N ARG A 286 -8.49 7.24 4.19
CA ARG A 286 -9.39 6.43 5.04
C ARG A 286 -10.74 7.10 5.27
N ASP A 287 -10.73 8.44 5.33
CA ASP A 287 -11.91 9.27 5.57
C ASP A 287 -12.59 9.73 4.27
N SER A 288 -12.26 9.12 3.14
CA SER A 288 -12.78 9.43 1.81
C SER A 288 -13.26 8.18 1.11
N ASP A 289 -14.15 8.32 0.13
CA ASP A 289 -14.45 7.23 -0.80
C ASP A 289 -13.25 6.98 -1.72
N THR A 290 -12.65 8.06 -2.22
CA THR A 290 -11.40 8.03 -2.98
C THR A 290 -10.64 9.34 -2.77
N LEU A 291 -9.33 9.23 -2.64
CA LEU A 291 -8.39 10.32 -2.73
C LEU A 291 -7.57 10.15 -4.01
N TYR A 292 -7.56 11.15 -4.87
CA TYR A 292 -6.72 11.20 -6.06
C TYR A 292 -5.46 11.98 -5.69
N VAL A 293 -4.31 11.36 -5.85
CA VAL A 293 -3.03 11.88 -5.36
C VAL A 293 -2.06 12.07 -6.51
N VAL A 294 -1.46 13.25 -6.56
CA VAL A 294 -0.27 13.53 -7.36
C VAL A 294 0.86 13.84 -6.40
N THR A 295 1.92 13.06 -6.46
CA THR A 295 3.16 13.34 -5.74
C THR A 295 4.20 13.77 -6.76
N GLY A 296 4.89 14.86 -6.53
CA GLY A 296 5.91 15.29 -7.45
C GLY A 296 7.18 15.82 -6.80
N CYS A 297 8.21 15.89 -7.59
CA CYS A 297 9.48 16.50 -7.25
C CYS A 297 9.80 17.65 -8.20
N VAL A 298 10.51 18.65 -7.70
CA VAL A 298 10.83 19.88 -8.45
C VAL A 298 12.34 19.99 -8.57
N ILE A 299 12.80 20.27 -9.79
CA ILE A 299 14.20 20.59 -10.08
C ILE A 299 14.21 22.04 -10.57
N ASP A 300 14.52 22.95 -9.64
CA ASP A 300 14.54 24.39 -9.88
C ASP A 300 15.85 24.98 -9.32
N TYR A 301 16.96 24.67 -9.99
CA TYR A 301 18.24 25.31 -9.71
C TYR A 301 18.32 26.65 -10.43
N LYS A 302 18.66 27.71 -9.71
CA LYS A 302 18.82 29.05 -10.30
C LYS A 302 20.12 29.15 -11.08
N ASP A 303 20.18 30.10 -12.00
CA ASP A 303 21.38 30.36 -12.79
C ASP A 303 22.58 30.58 -11.87
N GLY A 304 23.66 29.84 -12.14
CA GLY A 304 24.88 29.87 -11.31
C GLY A 304 24.88 28.93 -10.10
N GLU A 305 23.76 28.28 -9.77
CA GLU A 305 23.72 27.26 -8.73
C GLU A 305 24.33 25.94 -9.24
N THR A 306 25.04 25.25 -8.34
CA THR A 306 25.54 23.91 -8.66
C THR A 306 24.42 22.87 -8.55
N VAL A 307 24.08 22.26 -9.67
CA VAL A 307 23.14 21.14 -9.71
C VAL A 307 23.65 19.99 -8.85
N LYS A 308 22.88 19.60 -7.85
CA LYS A 308 23.19 18.47 -6.95
C LYS A 308 22.75 17.17 -7.59
N TYR A 309 23.53 16.12 -7.41
CA TYR A 309 23.19 14.77 -7.89
C TYR A 309 23.67 13.69 -6.91
N ALA A 310 22.93 12.60 -6.90
CA ALA A 310 23.35 11.31 -6.36
C ALA A 310 23.78 10.39 -7.52
N LEU A 311 24.47 9.30 -7.21
CA LEU A 311 24.82 8.29 -8.20
C LEU A 311 23.99 7.04 -8.00
N ASP A 312 23.52 6.44 -9.08
CA ASP A 312 22.94 5.11 -9.07
C ASP A 312 24.03 4.03 -8.89
N ASN A 313 23.65 2.75 -8.88
CA ASN A 313 24.59 1.66 -8.70
C ASN A 313 25.58 1.49 -9.88
N ASN A 314 25.24 2.00 -11.07
CA ASN A 314 26.05 1.96 -12.29
C ASN A 314 26.81 3.27 -12.53
N GLY A 315 26.68 4.28 -11.65
CA GLY A 315 27.39 5.56 -11.75
C GLY A 315 26.65 6.62 -12.56
N LYS A 316 25.38 6.39 -12.96
CA LYS A 316 24.56 7.42 -13.58
C LYS A 316 24.22 8.50 -12.57
N LYS A 317 24.22 9.74 -12.99
CA LYS A 317 23.81 10.88 -12.18
C LYS A 317 22.27 10.93 -12.13
N VAL A 318 21.74 11.03 -10.93
CA VAL A 318 20.32 11.28 -10.67
C VAL A 318 20.21 12.62 -9.97
N THR A 319 19.54 13.57 -10.57
CA THR A 319 19.44 14.93 -10.03
C THR A 319 18.68 14.93 -8.72
N VAL A 320 19.20 15.68 -7.75
CA VAL A 320 18.55 15.86 -6.45
C VAL A 320 17.48 16.94 -6.58
N PRO A 321 16.20 16.67 -6.32
CA PRO A 321 15.16 17.69 -6.35
C PRO A 321 15.38 18.81 -5.32
N THR A 322 14.93 20.01 -5.66
CA THR A 322 14.97 21.19 -4.78
C THR A 322 13.75 21.30 -3.87
N ALA A 323 12.63 20.71 -4.27
CA ALA A 323 11.39 20.67 -3.50
C ALA A 323 10.54 19.43 -3.88
N TYR A 324 9.54 19.18 -3.04
CA TYR A 324 8.54 18.14 -3.23
C TYR A 324 7.15 18.69 -2.96
N TYR A 325 6.15 18.10 -3.62
CA TYR A 325 4.76 18.46 -3.41
C TYR A 325 3.83 17.25 -3.42
N LYS A 326 2.66 17.41 -2.85
CA LYS A 326 1.50 16.56 -3.10
C LYS A 326 0.31 17.45 -3.43
N ALA A 327 -0.35 17.17 -4.58
CA ALA A 327 -1.68 17.67 -4.88
C ALA A 327 -2.68 16.54 -4.63
N VAL A 328 -3.74 16.80 -3.92
CA VAL A 328 -4.76 15.80 -3.57
C VAL A 328 -6.16 16.32 -3.87
N LEU A 329 -6.96 15.48 -4.52
CA LEU A 329 -8.38 15.72 -4.79
C LEU A 329 -9.17 14.64 -4.05
N ARG A 330 -9.97 15.04 -3.09
CA ARG A 330 -10.85 14.18 -2.32
C ARG A 330 -12.19 14.03 -3.01
N TYR A 331 -12.73 12.82 -3.01
CA TYR A 331 -14.14 12.56 -3.32
C TYR A 331 -14.83 11.87 -2.14
N MET A 332 -16.03 12.36 -1.80
CA MET A 332 -16.93 11.76 -0.82
C MET A 332 -18.38 11.87 -1.27
N LYS A 333 -19.05 10.74 -1.43
CA LYS A 333 -20.44 10.69 -1.88
C LYS A 333 -21.40 11.16 -0.77
N ASN A 334 -21.19 10.62 0.45
CA ASN A 334 -22.01 10.96 1.61
C ASN A 334 -21.07 11.23 2.79
N SER A 335 -21.14 12.42 3.36
CA SER A 335 -20.31 12.77 4.51
C SER A 335 -21.14 12.83 5.78
N THR A 336 -20.73 12.06 6.79
CA THR A 336 -21.26 12.18 8.15
C THR A 336 -20.74 13.43 8.89
N VAL A 337 -19.74 14.11 8.30
CA VAL A 337 -19.09 15.30 8.84
C VAL A 337 -19.41 16.57 8.05
N GLY A 338 -20.49 16.57 7.27
CA GLY A 338 -21.02 17.76 6.63
C GLY A 338 -20.35 18.16 5.32
N TYR A 339 -19.51 17.32 4.71
CA TYR A 339 -18.83 17.61 3.46
C TYR A 339 -18.98 16.46 2.46
N SER A 340 -19.72 16.67 1.39
CA SER A 340 -19.87 15.74 0.27
C SER A 340 -19.39 16.39 -1.03
N GLY A 341 -19.03 15.57 -2.02
CA GLY A 341 -18.50 16.03 -3.30
C GLY A 341 -16.97 16.05 -3.34
N TYR A 342 -16.42 16.94 -4.14
CA TYR A 342 -14.97 17.09 -4.33
C TYR A 342 -14.42 18.26 -3.51
N SER A 343 -13.18 18.11 -3.04
CA SER A 343 -12.40 19.16 -2.39
C SER A 343 -10.92 18.92 -2.67
N ALA A 344 -10.13 19.96 -2.85
CA ALA A 344 -8.73 19.86 -3.22
C ALA A 344 -7.81 20.53 -2.20
N CYS A 345 -6.57 20.05 -2.14
CA CYS A 345 -5.51 20.57 -1.27
C CYS A 345 -4.15 20.29 -1.90
N ALA A 346 -3.24 21.24 -1.81
CA ALA A 346 -1.84 21.04 -2.16
C ALA A 346 -0.93 21.25 -0.94
N VAL A 347 0.19 20.51 -0.89
CA VAL A 347 1.22 20.64 0.15
C VAL A 347 2.58 20.77 -0.53
N TRP A 348 3.39 21.71 -0.07
CA TRP A 348 4.73 21.98 -0.57
C TRP A 348 5.76 21.87 0.55
N LEU A 349 6.89 21.19 0.26
CA LEU A 349 8.04 21.07 1.12
C LEU A 349 9.33 21.36 0.33
N ASP A 350 10.09 22.37 0.71
CA ASP A 350 11.46 22.51 0.22
C ASP A 350 12.30 21.30 0.61
N HIS A 351 13.19 20.85 -0.25
CA HIS A 351 14.04 19.70 0.05
C HIS A 351 15.21 20.09 0.95
N LYS A 352 14.94 20.17 2.23
CA LYS A 352 15.90 20.54 3.28
C LYS A 352 15.67 19.73 4.56
N VAL A 353 16.61 19.82 5.49
CA VAL A 353 16.43 19.28 6.84
C VAL A 353 15.44 20.14 7.61
N TYR A 354 14.39 19.53 8.12
CA TYR A 354 13.42 20.14 9.03
C TYR A 354 13.73 19.74 10.47
N SER A 355 13.60 20.68 11.39
CA SER A 355 13.77 20.45 12.84
C SER A 355 12.54 19.82 13.49
N THR A 356 11.41 19.80 12.79
CA THR A 356 10.15 19.21 13.25
C THR A 356 9.72 18.08 12.31
N LYS A 357 9.06 17.08 12.89
CA LYS A 357 8.35 16.04 12.11
C LYS A 357 6.89 16.39 11.85
N THR A 358 6.39 17.44 12.52
CA THR A 358 4.98 17.84 12.42
C THR A 358 4.71 18.47 11.07
N ILE A 359 3.64 18.04 10.44
CA ILE A 359 3.07 18.64 9.24
C ILE A 359 1.70 19.24 9.60
N ASP A 360 1.49 20.49 9.24
CA ASP A 360 0.26 21.22 9.53
C ASP A 360 -0.19 22.09 8.33
N SER A 361 -1.25 22.84 8.50
CA SER A 361 -1.82 23.68 7.44
C SER A 361 -0.89 24.77 6.91
N SER A 362 0.18 25.13 7.60
CA SER A 362 1.13 26.14 7.12
C SER A 362 1.90 25.73 5.87
N TYR A 363 1.99 24.41 5.63
CA TYR A 363 2.60 23.82 4.45
C TYR A 363 1.63 23.65 3.27
N SER A 364 0.33 23.97 3.47
CA SER A 364 -0.70 23.81 2.44
C SER A 364 -0.98 25.09 1.67
N MET A 365 -1.46 24.92 0.46
CA MET A 365 -1.93 25.97 -0.45
C MET A 365 -3.07 25.44 -1.30
N SER A 366 -3.76 26.31 -2.03
CA SER A 366 -4.72 25.88 -3.05
C SER A 366 -4.03 25.13 -4.19
N VAL A 367 -4.79 24.33 -4.94
CA VAL A 367 -4.26 23.68 -6.14
C VAL A 367 -3.90 24.72 -7.18
N ASP A 368 -4.72 25.73 -7.38
CA ASP A 368 -4.45 26.91 -8.25
C ASP A 368 -3.06 27.55 -7.96
N ASP A 369 -2.70 27.72 -6.68
CA ASP A 369 -1.43 28.33 -6.34
C ASP A 369 -0.25 27.39 -6.64
N LEU A 370 -0.45 26.08 -6.48
CA LEU A 370 0.54 25.09 -6.87
C LEU A 370 0.69 25.05 -8.41
N GLU A 371 -0.40 25.14 -9.16
CA GLU A 371 -0.42 25.21 -10.63
C GLU A 371 0.34 26.41 -11.17
N LYS A 372 0.07 27.58 -10.63
CA LYS A 372 0.80 28.82 -10.96
C LYS A 372 2.29 28.70 -10.65
N ARG A 373 2.63 28.01 -9.56
CA ARG A 373 4.03 27.83 -9.14
C ARG A 373 4.79 26.87 -10.06
N LEU A 374 4.12 25.84 -10.57
CA LEU A 374 4.74 24.76 -11.36
C LEU A 374 4.48 24.89 -12.86
N ASN A 375 3.53 25.72 -13.27
CA ASN A 375 2.99 25.78 -14.63
C ASN A 375 2.52 24.39 -15.11
N ILE A 376 1.78 23.68 -14.25
CA ILE A 376 1.16 22.38 -14.49
C ILE A 376 -0.30 22.51 -14.12
N ASP A 377 -1.20 22.04 -15.00
CA ASP A 377 -2.64 21.92 -14.72
C ASP A 377 -2.88 20.53 -14.07
N PHE A 378 -3.45 20.52 -12.87
CA PHE A 378 -3.76 19.29 -12.12
C PHE A 378 -5.22 18.87 -12.39
N PHE A 379 -5.49 17.59 -12.16
CA PHE A 379 -6.84 17.02 -12.24
C PHE A 379 -7.59 17.33 -13.54
N VAL A 380 -6.89 17.35 -14.67
CA VAL A 380 -7.38 17.77 -16.01
C VAL A 380 -8.69 17.12 -16.48
N ASN A 381 -9.10 16.03 -15.84
CA ASN A 381 -10.35 15.33 -16.13
C ASN A 381 -11.50 15.70 -15.16
N LEU A 382 -11.27 16.58 -14.19
CA LEU A 382 -12.29 17.01 -13.22
C LEU A 382 -13.40 17.85 -13.87
N PRO A 383 -13.11 18.77 -14.82
CA PRO A 383 -14.13 19.54 -15.51
C PRO A 383 -15.19 18.68 -16.20
N ALA A 384 -14.79 17.53 -16.74
CA ALA A 384 -15.74 16.58 -17.36
C ALA A 384 -16.69 15.92 -16.33
N LYS A 385 -16.40 15.98 -15.04
CA LYS A 385 -17.22 15.41 -13.96
C LYS A 385 -18.15 16.43 -13.29
N VAL A 386 -17.67 17.66 -13.09
CA VAL A 386 -18.37 18.65 -12.27
C VAL A 386 -18.58 19.99 -12.98
N GLY A 387 -18.05 20.17 -14.20
CA GLY A 387 -18.06 21.40 -14.97
C GLY A 387 -16.91 22.35 -14.60
N GLU A 388 -16.54 23.24 -15.53
CA GLU A 388 -15.40 24.17 -15.41
C GLU A 388 -15.51 25.09 -14.19
N GLU A 389 -16.68 25.72 -13.97
CA GLU A 389 -16.89 26.64 -12.86
C GLU A 389 -16.72 25.94 -11.50
N THR A 390 -17.24 24.71 -11.37
CA THR A 390 -17.11 23.93 -10.13
C THR A 390 -15.68 23.48 -9.92
N THR A 391 -14.97 23.10 -10.98
CA THR A 391 -13.55 22.73 -10.94
C THR A 391 -12.72 23.91 -10.45
N ALA A 392 -12.83 25.06 -11.08
CA ALA A 392 -12.09 26.27 -10.67
C ALA A 392 -12.34 26.63 -9.20
N ARG A 393 -13.58 26.47 -8.70
CA ARG A 393 -13.88 26.70 -7.29
C ARG A 393 -13.22 25.67 -6.37
N ILE A 394 -13.13 24.39 -6.77
CA ILE A 394 -12.49 23.33 -5.99
C ILE A 394 -10.99 23.55 -5.94
N GLU A 395 -10.36 23.92 -7.05
CA GLU A 395 -8.91 24.13 -7.15
C GLU A 395 -8.46 25.40 -6.43
N ALA A 396 -9.32 26.43 -6.39
CA ALA A 396 -9.11 27.66 -5.63
C ALA A 396 -9.40 27.53 -4.12
N GLU A 397 -9.87 26.37 -3.63
CA GLU A 397 -10.12 26.19 -2.19
C GLU A 397 -8.85 26.45 -1.37
N GLU A 398 -8.94 27.32 -0.35
CA GLU A 398 -7.86 27.54 0.62
C GLU A 398 -7.92 26.47 1.71
N PRO A 399 -7.01 25.48 1.74
CA PRO A 399 -7.12 24.33 2.64
C PRO A 399 -7.09 24.67 4.12
N LYS A 400 -6.53 25.83 4.49
CA LYS A 400 -6.50 26.31 5.88
C LYS A 400 -7.88 26.67 6.39
N THR A 401 -8.78 27.05 5.52
CA THR A 401 -10.16 27.45 5.86
C THR A 401 -11.13 26.27 5.82
N VAL A 402 -10.75 25.18 5.15
CA VAL A 402 -11.56 23.97 5.06
C VAL A 402 -11.23 23.06 6.24
N ALA A 403 -12.06 23.10 7.27
CA ALA A 403 -11.82 22.40 8.55
C ALA A 403 -11.57 20.89 8.43
N TRP A 404 -11.89 20.29 7.29
CA TRP A 404 -11.70 18.86 7.06
C TRP A 404 -10.24 18.44 6.86
N TRP A 405 -9.43 19.25 6.15
CA TRP A 405 -8.08 18.85 5.76
C TRP A 405 -7.09 18.69 6.93
N TRP A 406 -7.21 19.54 7.94
CA TRP A 406 -6.19 19.64 9.00
C TRP A 406 -6.71 19.33 10.41
N ARG A 407 -7.73 18.50 10.50
CA ARG A 407 -8.27 18.01 11.79
C ARG A 407 -7.28 17.13 12.53
#